data_566eb2aa5466b0bd2d6431b71ef84e99
#
_entry.id   566eb2aa5466b0bd2d6431b71ef84e99
#
_cell.length_a   1.000
_cell.length_b   1.000
_cell.length_c   1.000
_cell.angle_alpha   90.00
_cell.angle_beta   90.00
_cell.angle_gamma   90.00
#
_symmetry.space_group_name_H-M   'P 1'
#
loop_
_entity.id
_entity.type
_entity.pdbx_description
1 polymer ?
#
loop_
_entity_poly.entity_id
_entity_poly.type
_entity_poly.pdbx_seq_one_letter_code
_entity_poly.pdbx_strand_id
1 'polypeptide(L)'
;MDEQYKTAVDPERAPVIEPGHTFGTVTEKISAIVLTRPASNGWFLGFGIAFMLTMMLLYSIGYLFLKGIGIWGVNIPVGWGFAIVNFVWWIGIGHAGTLISAILLLLRQSWRNSINRFAEAMTLFAVACAGVFPAIHIGRPWLAYWLFPYPNTMKVWPQFRSPLIWDVFAVSTYATISALFWFIGLVPDLATLRDRAENRWAKLIYGMLSMGWRGSARHWHRYETMYLLLAGLATPLVLSVHTVVSFDFAVGIVPGWHTTIFPPYFVAGAIYSGFAMVLMLAIPIRKIYGLEDFITERHLQNSAKVMLATGLIVAYGYGIEAFMGWYGGDRYDAFTLWNRLHGPYAVPYWMLLICNIFIPQVLWIRRLRTSPGALFFVSGVILVGMWLERFIIVVVSLHRDFLTSSWGMYYPTRWDWMTYIGTIGMFLALMFLFLRILPAISIFEMRTLLPEAEVKAE
;
A
#
# COMPACT_ATOMS: atom_id res chain seq x y z
N MET A 1 33.20 -7.81 -30.35
CA MET A 1 32.53 -9.12 -30.56
C MET A 1 31.40 -9.32 -29.52
N ASP A 2 30.70 -8.25 -29.15
CA ASP A 2 29.73 -8.26 -28.02
C ASP A 2 28.36 -7.63 -28.32
N GLU A 3 28.02 -7.41 -29.61
CA GLU A 3 26.69 -6.87 -29.96
C GLU A 3 25.65 -7.91 -30.41
N GLN A 4 26.03 -9.19 -30.52
CA GLN A 4 25.14 -10.25 -31.02
C GLN A 4 24.33 -10.97 -29.91
N TYR A 5 24.50 -10.65 -28.64
CA TYR A 5 23.75 -11.28 -27.53
C TYR A 5 22.54 -10.48 -27.02
N LYS A 6 22.17 -9.41 -27.68
CA LYS A 6 20.83 -8.79 -27.49
C LYS A 6 19.76 -9.46 -28.35
N THR A 7 19.78 -10.77 -28.49
CA THR A 7 18.59 -11.51 -28.86
C THR A 7 17.58 -11.26 -27.74
N ALA A 8 16.44 -10.69 -28.11
CA ALA A 8 15.36 -10.36 -27.19
C ALA A 8 15.07 -11.56 -26.28
N VAL A 9 15.63 -11.56 -25.07
CA VAL A 9 15.35 -12.57 -24.05
C VAL A 9 13.86 -12.48 -23.82
N ASP A 10 13.16 -13.59 -24.00
CA ASP A 10 11.74 -13.65 -23.70
C ASP A 10 11.53 -13.14 -22.27
N PRO A 11 10.81 -12.03 -22.06
CA PRO A 11 10.62 -11.47 -20.72
C PRO A 11 10.01 -12.46 -19.71
N GLU A 12 9.30 -13.49 -20.20
CA GLU A 12 8.81 -14.60 -19.35
C GLU A 12 9.92 -15.54 -18.92
N ARG A 13 11.03 -15.57 -19.64
CA ARG A 13 12.25 -16.32 -19.33
C ARG A 13 13.38 -15.44 -18.79
N ALA A 14 13.13 -14.14 -18.60
CA ALA A 14 14.10 -13.27 -17.98
C ALA A 14 14.51 -13.82 -16.61
N PRO A 15 15.80 -13.79 -16.25
CA PRO A 15 16.24 -14.27 -14.94
C PRO A 15 15.67 -13.39 -13.81
N VAL A 16 15.60 -13.95 -12.60
CA VAL A 16 15.22 -13.19 -11.40
C VAL A 16 16.33 -12.21 -11.03
N ILE A 17 17.57 -12.60 -11.22
CA ILE A 17 18.75 -11.75 -11.09
C ILE A 17 19.60 -11.92 -12.35
N GLU A 18 20.12 -10.83 -12.92
CA GLU A 18 21.00 -10.90 -14.08
C GLU A 18 22.28 -11.70 -13.74
N PRO A 19 22.79 -12.52 -14.66
CA PRO A 19 23.98 -13.32 -14.42
C PRO A 19 25.24 -12.46 -14.21
N GLY A 20 26.26 -13.03 -13.55
CA GLY A 20 27.56 -12.35 -13.33
C GLY A 20 27.72 -11.71 -11.96
N HIS A 21 26.71 -11.81 -11.08
CA HIS A 21 26.82 -11.37 -9.69
C HIS A 21 27.43 -12.44 -8.79
N THR A 22 28.17 -11.99 -7.78
CA THR A 22 28.72 -12.78 -6.66
C THR A 22 28.16 -12.26 -5.35
N PHE A 23 28.36 -12.99 -4.24
CA PHE A 23 28.00 -12.50 -2.90
C PHE A 23 28.59 -11.10 -2.59
N GLY A 24 29.82 -10.88 -3.05
CA GLY A 24 30.53 -9.60 -2.90
C GLY A 24 29.85 -8.47 -3.66
N THR A 25 29.58 -8.65 -4.95
CA THR A 25 29.00 -7.63 -5.82
C THR A 25 27.57 -7.25 -5.41
N VAL A 26 26.73 -8.23 -5.02
CA VAL A 26 25.39 -7.97 -4.49
C VAL A 26 25.45 -7.11 -3.23
N THR A 27 26.34 -7.50 -2.30
CA THR A 27 26.49 -6.75 -1.05
C THR A 27 26.97 -5.33 -1.28
N GLU A 28 28.03 -5.18 -2.11
CA GLU A 28 28.61 -3.88 -2.43
C GLU A 28 27.56 -2.96 -3.05
N LYS A 29 26.90 -3.42 -4.10
CA LYS A 29 25.94 -2.60 -4.85
C LYS A 29 24.77 -2.12 -4.00
N ILE A 30 24.22 -2.96 -3.12
CA ILE A 30 23.09 -2.58 -2.27
C ILE A 30 23.56 -1.72 -1.10
N SER A 31 24.65 -2.10 -0.39
CA SER A 31 25.13 -1.34 0.76
C SER A 31 25.69 0.04 0.38
N ALA A 32 26.28 0.18 -0.81
CA ALA A 32 26.81 1.44 -1.29
C ALA A 32 25.72 2.53 -1.40
N ILE A 33 24.49 2.19 -1.74
CA ILE A 33 23.38 3.15 -1.81
C ILE A 33 23.18 3.87 -0.47
N VAL A 34 23.32 3.13 0.62
CA VAL A 34 23.12 3.63 1.98
C VAL A 34 24.37 4.26 2.56
N LEU A 35 25.56 3.62 2.38
CA LEU A 35 26.77 3.96 3.11
C LEU A 35 27.65 4.96 2.39
N THR A 36 27.85 4.81 1.07
CA THR A 36 28.90 5.53 0.33
C THR A 36 28.37 6.44 -0.77
N ARG A 37 27.23 6.12 -1.41
CA ARG A 37 26.70 6.93 -2.51
C ARG A 37 26.18 8.27 -1.98
N PRO A 38 26.68 9.41 -2.46
CA PRO A 38 26.20 10.72 -2.02
C PRO A 38 24.75 10.93 -2.47
N ALA A 39 23.98 11.69 -1.68
CA ALA A 39 22.66 12.12 -2.07
C ALA A 39 22.75 13.06 -3.28
N SER A 40 22.00 12.80 -4.32
CA SER A 40 21.95 13.64 -5.52
C SER A 40 21.12 14.91 -5.28
N ASN A 41 21.36 15.95 -6.10
CA ASN A 41 20.50 17.15 -6.07
C ASN A 41 19.02 16.81 -6.31
N GLY A 42 18.74 15.80 -7.15
CA GLY A 42 17.38 15.30 -7.37
C GLY A 42 16.75 14.69 -6.11
N TRP A 43 17.55 14.02 -5.27
CA TRP A 43 17.09 13.51 -3.98
C TRP A 43 16.72 14.67 -3.03
N PHE A 44 17.59 15.68 -2.90
CA PHE A 44 17.31 16.84 -2.04
C PHE A 44 16.09 17.62 -2.51
N LEU A 45 15.91 17.80 -3.82
CA LEU A 45 14.72 18.46 -4.36
C LEU A 45 13.45 17.65 -4.08
N GLY A 46 13.47 16.35 -4.38
CA GLY A 46 12.32 15.46 -4.16
C GLY A 46 11.95 15.36 -2.68
N PHE A 47 12.94 15.15 -1.80
CA PHE A 47 12.72 15.13 -0.36
C PHE A 47 12.23 16.50 0.16
N GLY A 48 12.80 17.60 -0.33
CA GLY A 48 12.39 18.96 0.06
C GLY A 48 10.91 19.22 -0.28
N ILE A 49 10.46 18.84 -1.48
CA ILE A 49 9.05 18.95 -1.88
C ILE A 49 8.18 18.06 -0.98
N ALA A 50 8.55 16.80 -0.77
CA ALA A 50 7.80 15.88 0.10
C ALA A 50 7.72 16.39 1.54
N PHE A 51 8.81 16.96 2.07
CA PHE A 51 8.86 17.55 3.39
C PHE A 51 7.96 18.80 3.50
N MET A 52 7.96 19.69 2.51
CA MET A 52 7.06 20.85 2.47
C MET A 52 5.59 20.44 2.46
N LEU A 53 5.24 19.40 1.69
CA LEU A 53 3.88 18.84 1.70
C LEU A 53 3.53 18.23 3.05
N THR A 54 4.50 17.61 3.73
CA THR A 54 4.31 17.09 5.10
C THR A 54 4.08 18.23 6.10
N MET A 55 4.80 19.35 5.96
CA MET A 55 4.56 20.54 6.79
C MET A 55 3.17 21.13 6.53
N MET A 56 2.70 21.10 5.29
CA MET A 56 1.34 21.49 4.94
C MET A 56 0.28 20.60 5.63
N LEU A 57 0.54 19.28 5.72
CA LEU A 57 -0.30 18.36 6.49
C LEU A 57 -0.35 18.77 7.96
N LEU A 58 0.81 18.98 8.59
CA LEU A 58 0.89 19.35 10.01
C LEU A 58 0.18 20.68 10.27
N TYR A 59 0.32 21.64 9.38
CA TYR A 59 -0.40 22.92 9.44
C TYR A 59 -1.93 22.72 9.36
N SER A 60 -2.39 21.89 8.41
CA SER A 60 -3.81 21.55 8.26
C SER A 60 -4.37 20.87 9.51
N ILE A 61 -3.62 19.91 10.09
CA ILE A 61 -4.00 19.22 11.34
C ILE A 61 -4.04 20.21 12.52
N GLY A 62 -3.05 21.07 12.66
CA GLY A 62 -3.03 22.10 13.71
C GLY A 62 -4.23 23.03 13.61
N TYR A 63 -4.59 23.46 12.40
CA TYR A 63 -5.77 24.28 12.19
C TYR A 63 -7.08 23.54 12.47
N LEU A 64 -7.15 22.25 12.10
CA LEU A 64 -8.27 21.39 12.45
C LEU A 64 -8.48 21.31 13.97
N PHE A 65 -7.42 21.19 14.76
CA PHE A 65 -7.52 21.11 16.22
C PHE A 65 -8.04 22.40 16.85
N LEU A 66 -7.75 23.54 16.22
CA LEU A 66 -8.24 24.84 16.68
C LEU A 66 -9.70 25.11 16.29
N LYS A 67 -10.13 24.67 15.11
CA LYS A 67 -11.43 25.03 14.52
C LYS A 67 -12.43 23.86 14.48
N GLY A 68 -11.98 22.61 14.63
CA GLY A 68 -12.81 21.41 14.49
C GLY A 68 -13.04 20.98 13.05
N ILE A 69 -13.78 19.89 12.87
CA ILE A 69 -14.04 19.27 11.55
C ILE A 69 -14.86 20.13 10.60
N GLY A 70 -15.48 21.20 11.08
CA GLY A 70 -16.24 22.14 10.24
C GLY A 70 -15.40 22.87 9.21
N ILE A 71 -14.06 22.75 9.22
CA ILE A 71 -13.19 23.27 8.16
C ILE A 71 -13.25 22.43 6.89
N TRP A 72 -13.65 21.16 7.00
CA TRP A 72 -13.84 20.23 5.88
C TRP A 72 -15.20 20.44 5.22
N GLY A 73 -15.36 19.89 4.01
CA GLY A 73 -16.63 19.95 3.27
C GLY A 73 -17.73 19.02 3.80
N VAL A 74 -17.54 18.37 4.96
CA VAL A 74 -18.51 17.48 5.56
C VAL A 74 -19.79 18.21 5.96
N ASN A 75 -20.94 17.54 5.77
CA ASN A 75 -22.26 18.07 6.10
C ASN A 75 -23.13 16.94 6.69
N ILE A 76 -24.42 17.24 6.97
CA ILE A 76 -25.30 16.27 7.63
C ILE A 76 -25.43 14.96 6.86
N PRO A 77 -25.73 14.90 5.52
CA PRO A 77 -25.80 13.63 4.81
C PRO A 77 -24.41 13.03 4.58
N VAL A 78 -23.38 13.83 4.29
CA VAL A 78 -22.02 13.37 4.01
C VAL A 78 -21.10 13.69 5.17
N GLY A 79 -21.28 12.97 6.29
CA GLY A 79 -20.38 13.05 7.44
C GLY A 79 -19.02 12.38 7.20
N TRP A 80 -18.96 11.45 6.26
CA TRP A 80 -17.75 10.76 5.82
C TRP A 80 -17.31 11.30 4.45
N GLY A 81 -16.44 12.30 4.47
CA GLY A 81 -15.87 12.91 3.27
C GLY A 81 -14.46 12.38 2.96
N PHE A 82 -13.59 13.26 2.51
CA PHE A 82 -12.20 12.92 2.12
C PHE A 82 -11.42 12.18 3.21
N ALA A 83 -11.67 12.46 4.48
CA ALA A 83 -10.96 11.79 5.56
C ALA A 83 -11.10 10.27 5.48
N ILE A 84 -12.33 9.77 5.34
CA ILE A 84 -12.59 8.31 5.26
C ILE A 84 -12.22 7.76 3.88
N VAL A 85 -12.47 8.50 2.79
CA VAL A 85 -12.01 8.13 1.44
C VAL A 85 -10.51 7.86 1.44
N ASN A 86 -9.72 8.78 2.00
CA ASN A 86 -8.27 8.67 2.06
C ASN A 86 -7.78 7.58 3.02
N PHE A 87 -8.45 7.38 4.16
CA PHE A 87 -8.18 6.27 5.06
C PHE A 87 -8.25 4.94 4.33
N VAL A 88 -9.37 4.67 3.66
CA VAL A 88 -9.61 3.39 2.96
C VAL A 88 -8.66 3.23 1.76
N TRP A 89 -8.32 4.32 1.08
CA TRP A 89 -7.36 4.30 -0.02
C TRP A 89 -5.94 3.95 0.45
N TRP A 90 -5.45 4.60 1.52
CA TRP A 90 -4.12 4.35 2.07
C TRP A 90 -3.99 2.95 2.65
N ILE A 91 -5.00 2.47 3.39
CA ILE A 91 -4.95 1.11 3.94
C ILE A 91 -4.93 0.06 2.81
N GLY A 92 -5.63 0.34 1.70
CA GLY A 92 -5.60 -0.48 0.49
C GLY A 92 -4.20 -0.57 -0.13
N ILE A 93 -3.51 0.55 -0.28
CA ILE A 93 -2.14 0.59 -0.80
C ILE A 93 -1.20 -0.24 0.09
N GLY A 94 -1.33 -0.11 1.41
CA GLY A 94 -0.48 -0.85 2.36
C GLY A 94 -0.56 -2.38 2.22
N HIS A 95 -1.63 -2.88 1.65
CA HIS A 95 -1.93 -4.30 1.62
C HIS A 95 -0.93 -5.16 0.84
N ALA A 96 -0.48 -4.68 -0.32
CA ALA A 96 0.35 -5.48 -1.21
C ALA A 96 1.75 -5.75 -0.69
N GLY A 97 2.33 -4.87 0.11
CA GLY A 97 3.69 -5.10 0.59
C GLY A 97 3.79 -6.32 1.49
N THR A 98 2.89 -6.46 2.46
CA THR A 98 2.83 -7.65 3.30
C THR A 98 2.42 -8.90 2.50
N LEU A 99 1.53 -8.75 1.50
CA LEU A 99 1.17 -9.85 0.61
C LEU A 99 2.37 -10.34 -0.19
N ILE A 100 3.16 -9.43 -0.78
CA ILE A 100 4.38 -9.77 -1.53
C ILE A 100 5.36 -10.50 -0.61
N SER A 101 5.58 -9.97 0.59
CA SER A 101 6.56 -10.55 1.49
C SER A 101 6.10 -11.87 2.12
N ALA A 102 4.87 -11.96 2.58
CA ALA A 102 4.36 -13.13 3.30
C ALA A 102 3.83 -14.21 2.35
N ILE A 103 2.86 -13.90 1.50
CA ILE A 103 2.21 -14.92 0.65
C ILE A 103 3.19 -15.46 -0.39
N LEU A 104 3.96 -14.61 -1.06
CA LEU A 104 4.94 -15.08 -2.04
C LEU A 104 6.10 -15.85 -1.39
N LEU A 105 6.41 -15.58 -0.10
CA LEU A 105 7.35 -16.39 0.68
C LEU A 105 6.79 -17.79 0.89
N LEU A 106 5.55 -17.90 1.38
CA LEU A 106 4.90 -19.20 1.60
C LEU A 106 4.74 -20.00 0.30
N LEU A 107 4.50 -19.32 -0.82
CA LEU A 107 4.45 -19.91 -2.15
C LEU A 107 5.83 -20.13 -2.77
N ARG A 108 6.93 -19.87 -2.04
CA ARG A 108 8.34 -20.04 -2.47
C ARG A 108 8.66 -19.33 -3.79
N GLN A 109 8.11 -18.13 -3.99
CA GLN A 109 8.35 -17.34 -5.20
C GLN A 109 9.63 -16.52 -5.06
N SER A 110 10.65 -16.88 -5.82
CA SER A 110 11.98 -16.24 -5.76
C SER A 110 11.99 -14.79 -6.24
N TRP A 111 11.11 -14.40 -7.17
CA TRP A 111 11.06 -13.04 -7.70
C TRP A 111 10.64 -11.99 -6.65
N ARG A 112 10.06 -12.39 -5.51
CA ARG A 112 9.75 -11.47 -4.41
C ARG A 112 11.00 -10.82 -3.80
N ASN A 113 12.15 -11.51 -3.80
CA ASN A 113 13.36 -11.12 -3.04
C ASN A 113 13.90 -9.73 -3.43
N SER A 114 13.66 -9.29 -4.67
CA SER A 114 14.09 -7.98 -5.15
C SER A 114 13.14 -6.85 -4.82
N ILE A 115 11.88 -7.15 -4.51
CA ILE A 115 10.85 -6.13 -4.31
C ILE A 115 10.25 -6.12 -2.91
N ASN A 116 10.43 -7.19 -2.11
CA ASN A 116 9.78 -7.34 -0.81
C ASN A 116 10.14 -6.20 0.16
N ARG A 117 11.41 -5.84 0.26
CA ARG A 117 11.91 -4.90 1.27
C ARG A 117 11.30 -3.50 1.15
N PHE A 118 11.30 -2.92 -0.05
CA PHE A 118 10.67 -1.62 -0.22
C PHE A 118 9.14 -1.71 -0.23
N ALA A 119 8.57 -2.84 -0.61
CA ALA A 119 7.14 -3.07 -0.53
C ALA A 119 6.65 -3.17 0.94
N GLU A 120 7.43 -3.82 1.82
CA GLU A 120 7.18 -3.83 3.27
C GLU A 120 7.24 -2.42 3.87
N ALA A 121 8.27 -1.64 3.51
CA ALA A 121 8.40 -0.24 3.93
C ALA A 121 7.21 0.60 3.44
N MET A 122 6.81 0.43 2.17
CA MET A 122 5.61 1.04 1.59
C MET A 122 4.37 0.74 2.42
N THR A 123 4.19 -0.52 2.86
CA THR A 123 3.08 -0.91 3.75
C THR A 123 3.05 -0.09 5.02
N LEU A 124 4.18 -0.01 5.74
CA LEU A 124 4.22 0.72 7.01
C LEU A 124 3.95 2.21 6.83
N PHE A 125 4.48 2.81 5.79
CA PHE A 125 4.27 4.23 5.52
C PHE A 125 2.83 4.51 5.06
N ALA A 126 2.23 3.63 4.27
CA ALA A 126 0.83 3.74 3.89
C ALA A 126 -0.11 3.57 5.10
N VAL A 127 0.18 2.60 5.99
CA VAL A 127 -0.58 2.41 7.24
C VAL A 127 -0.41 3.59 8.18
N ALA A 128 0.78 4.19 8.27
CA ALA A 128 0.99 5.43 9.03
C ALA A 128 0.15 6.59 8.47
N CYS A 129 0.10 6.75 7.13
CA CYS A 129 -0.77 7.74 6.48
C CYS A 129 -2.25 7.44 6.73
N ALA A 130 -2.66 6.17 6.64
CA ALA A 130 -4.03 5.76 6.93
C ALA A 130 -4.43 6.08 8.37
N GLY A 131 -3.57 5.77 9.34
CA GLY A 131 -3.84 5.97 10.77
C GLY A 131 -4.04 7.43 11.18
N VAL A 132 -3.53 8.39 10.40
CA VAL A 132 -3.78 9.83 10.62
C VAL A 132 -5.28 10.14 10.53
N PHE A 133 -5.99 9.60 9.54
CA PHE A 133 -7.36 9.99 9.25
C PHE A 133 -8.38 9.65 10.35
N PRO A 134 -8.45 8.44 10.91
CA PRO A 134 -9.33 8.17 12.04
C PRO A 134 -9.06 9.07 13.24
N ALA A 135 -7.77 9.34 13.54
CA ALA A 135 -7.38 10.18 14.66
C ALA A 135 -7.85 11.64 14.49
N ILE A 136 -7.76 12.20 13.27
CA ILE A 136 -8.18 13.59 13.00
C ILE A 136 -9.67 13.71 12.68
N HIS A 137 -10.31 12.65 12.17
CA HIS A 137 -11.74 12.66 11.83
C HIS A 137 -12.64 12.89 13.05
N ILE A 138 -12.19 12.51 14.23
CA ILE A 138 -12.88 12.81 15.50
C ILE A 138 -12.96 14.33 15.75
N GLY A 139 -12.07 15.11 15.14
CA GLY A 139 -11.97 16.57 15.27
C GLY A 139 -11.40 17.05 16.59
N ARG A 140 -11.41 16.19 17.62
CA ARG A 140 -10.84 16.44 18.94
C ARG A 140 -9.98 15.25 19.35
N PRO A 141 -8.67 15.23 19.04
CA PRO A 141 -7.82 14.05 19.19
C PRO A 141 -7.70 13.55 20.62
N TRP A 142 -7.89 14.40 21.61
CA TRP A 142 -7.98 13.99 23.03
C TRP A 142 -9.16 13.10 23.36
N LEU A 143 -10.15 12.98 22.45
CA LEU A 143 -11.26 12.05 22.54
C LEU A 143 -10.99 10.72 21.81
N ALA A 144 -9.81 10.51 21.24
CA ALA A 144 -9.46 9.29 20.49
C ALA A 144 -9.58 8.00 21.33
N TYR A 145 -9.52 8.12 22.68
CA TYR A 145 -9.75 6.97 23.56
C TYR A 145 -11.15 6.34 23.41
N TRP A 146 -12.12 7.06 22.85
CA TRP A 146 -13.44 6.50 22.53
C TRP A 146 -13.40 5.41 21.45
N LEU A 147 -12.33 5.35 20.66
CA LEU A 147 -12.11 4.29 19.68
C LEU A 147 -11.63 2.97 20.31
N PHE A 148 -11.26 2.99 21.61
CA PHE A 148 -10.78 1.81 22.29
C PHE A 148 -11.85 1.29 23.27
N PRO A 149 -11.98 -0.04 23.44
CA PRO A 149 -12.87 -0.60 24.42
C PRO A 149 -12.34 -0.30 25.84
N TYR A 150 -13.12 0.41 26.63
CA TYR A 150 -12.82 0.70 28.03
C TYR A 150 -14.10 0.73 28.86
N PRO A 151 -14.06 0.29 30.15
CA PRO A 151 -15.19 0.46 31.04
C PRO A 151 -15.35 1.95 31.39
N ASN A 152 -16.58 2.43 31.44
CA ASN A 152 -16.90 3.80 31.82
C ASN A 152 -17.93 3.84 32.95
N THR A 153 -18.05 5.01 33.59
CA THR A 153 -18.96 5.22 34.73
C THR A 153 -20.46 5.07 34.41
N MET A 154 -20.79 5.23 33.12
CA MET A 154 -22.16 5.04 32.62
C MET A 154 -22.52 3.58 32.37
N LYS A 155 -21.60 2.65 32.56
CA LYS A 155 -21.70 1.21 32.24
C LYS A 155 -22.08 0.93 30.78
N VAL A 156 -21.75 1.88 29.88
CA VAL A 156 -21.93 1.75 28.45
C VAL A 156 -20.61 1.32 27.85
N TRP A 157 -20.55 0.09 27.40
CA TRP A 157 -19.38 -0.42 26.67
C TRP A 157 -19.38 0.11 25.24
N PRO A 158 -18.20 0.33 24.63
CA PRO A 158 -18.09 0.51 23.19
C PRO A 158 -18.84 -0.57 22.45
N GLN A 159 -19.44 -0.18 21.34
CA GLN A 159 -20.27 -1.09 20.55
C GLN A 159 -19.41 -2.13 19.81
N PHE A 160 -19.10 -3.26 20.44
CA PHE A 160 -18.39 -4.37 19.81
C PHE A 160 -19.08 -4.96 18.58
N ARG A 161 -20.34 -4.58 18.33
CA ARG A 161 -21.06 -4.90 17.08
C ARG A 161 -20.74 -3.94 15.95
N SER A 162 -20.05 -2.82 16.22
CA SER A 162 -19.68 -1.85 15.20
C SER A 162 -18.38 -2.26 14.50
N PRO A 163 -18.35 -2.31 13.18
CA PRO A 163 -17.10 -2.54 12.41
C PRO A 163 -16.02 -1.52 12.71
N LEU A 164 -16.35 -0.28 13.03
CA LEU A 164 -15.40 0.77 13.40
C LEU A 164 -14.51 0.38 14.59
N ILE A 165 -15.05 -0.39 15.55
CA ILE A 165 -14.25 -0.95 16.66
C ILE A 165 -13.35 -2.08 16.16
N TRP A 166 -13.87 -2.94 15.26
CA TRP A 166 -13.06 -4.02 14.68
C TRP A 166 -11.89 -3.49 13.88
N ASP A 167 -12.06 -2.35 13.22
CA ASP A 167 -10.99 -1.68 12.49
C ASP A 167 -9.82 -1.27 13.40
N VAL A 168 -10.11 -0.77 14.60
CA VAL A 168 -9.05 -0.42 15.55
C VAL A 168 -8.17 -1.63 15.86
N PHE A 169 -8.77 -2.80 16.09
CA PHE A 169 -8.03 -4.04 16.34
C PHE A 169 -7.35 -4.56 15.08
N ALA A 170 -8.06 -4.60 13.95
CA ALA A 170 -7.53 -5.13 12.70
C ALA A 170 -6.34 -4.31 12.19
N VAL A 171 -6.48 -2.99 12.12
CA VAL A 171 -5.42 -2.09 11.65
C VAL A 171 -4.22 -2.07 12.62
N SER A 172 -4.47 -2.03 13.94
CA SER A 172 -3.39 -2.03 14.94
C SER A 172 -2.61 -3.34 14.92
N THR A 173 -3.30 -4.48 14.85
CA THR A 173 -2.66 -5.80 14.77
C THR A 173 -1.88 -5.94 13.45
N TYR A 174 -2.47 -5.52 12.35
CA TYR A 174 -1.81 -5.53 11.05
C TYR A 174 -0.55 -4.65 11.03
N ALA A 175 -0.63 -3.42 11.54
CA ALA A 175 0.51 -2.53 11.67
C ALA A 175 1.63 -3.14 12.51
N THR A 176 1.28 -3.75 13.64
CA THR A 176 2.24 -4.37 14.55
C THR A 176 2.95 -5.56 13.90
N ILE A 177 2.18 -6.50 13.31
CA ILE A 177 2.77 -7.68 12.65
C ILE A 177 3.60 -7.27 11.43
N SER A 178 3.13 -6.32 10.63
CA SER A 178 3.89 -5.81 9.49
C SER A 178 5.20 -5.13 9.92
N ALA A 179 5.19 -4.37 11.00
CA ALA A 179 6.39 -3.75 11.55
C ALA A 179 7.39 -4.79 12.08
N LEU A 180 6.92 -5.80 12.80
CA LEU A 180 7.75 -6.90 13.28
C LEU A 180 8.34 -7.71 12.13
N PHE A 181 7.52 -8.02 11.11
CA PHE A 181 7.94 -8.78 9.95
C PHE A 181 9.04 -8.04 9.17
N TRP A 182 8.82 -6.75 8.89
CA TRP A 182 9.80 -5.89 8.26
C TRP A 182 11.09 -5.75 9.07
N PHE A 183 10.98 -5.50 10.38
CA PHE A 183 12.14 -5.33 11.24
C PHE A 183 12.97 -6.61 11.34
N ILE A 184 12.34 -7.77 11.58
CA ILE A 184 13.05 -9.05 11.64
C ILE A 184 13.75 -9.34 10.32
N GLY A 185 13.07 -9.09 9.19
CA GLY A 185 13.67 -9.20 7.87
C GLY A 185 14.91 -8.32 7.69
N LEU A 186 14.96 -7.13 8.30
CA LEU A 186 16.09 -6.20 8.22
C LEU A 186 17.30 -6.63 9.06
N VAL A 187 17.14 -7.41 10.11
CA VAL A 187 18.22 -7.70 11.10
C VAL A 187 19.52 -8.19 10.45
N PRO A 188 19.54 -9.18 9.53
CA PRO A 188 20.78 -9.60 8.88
C PRO A 188 21.41 -8.51 8.00
N ASP A 189 20.59 -7.72 7.33
CA ASP A 189 21.04 -6.64 6.45
C ASP A 189 21.62 -5.47 7.27
N LEU A 190 21.01 -5.14 8.43
CA LEU A 190 21.52 -4.13 9.36
C LEU A 190 22.87 -4.54 9.95
N ALA A 191 23.07 -5.83 10.22
CA ALA A 191 24.36 -6.35 10.65
C ALA A 191 25.41 -6.19 9.56
N THR A 192 25.05 -6.43 8.30
CA THR A 192 25.93 -6.21 7.15
C THR A 192 26.31 -4.72 7.01
N LEU A 193 25.35 -3.81 7.18
CA LEU A 193 25.61 -2.37 7.18
C LEU A 193 26.49 -1.95 8.35
N ARG A 194 26.27 -2.48 9.57
CA ARG A 194 27.15 -2.26 10.74
C ARG A 194 28.59 -2.61 10.44
N ASP A 195 28.80 -3.78 9.86
CA ASP A 195 30.17 -4.31 9.63
C ASP A 195 30.90 -3.54 8.52
N ARG A 196 30.17 -2.88 7.61
CA ARG A 196 30.70 -2.09 6.49
C ARG A 196 30.71 -0.57 6.75
N ALA A 197 30.02 -0.10 7.80
CA ALA A 197 29.95 1.32 8.09
C ALA A 197 31.32 1.85 8.59
N GLU A 198 31.82 2.93 7.99
CA GLU A 198 33.01 3.65 8.44
C GLU A 198 32.67 4.66 9.54
N ASN A 199 31.51 5.32 9.42
CA ASN A 199 31.05 6.30 10.39
C ASN A 199 30.70 5.64 11.72
N ARG A 200 31.31 6.13 12.84
CA ARG A 200 31.10 5.61 14.20
C ARG A 200 29.63 5.61 14.63
N TRP A 201 28.88 6.65 14.29
CA TRP A 201 27.46 6.75 14.65
C TRP A 201 26.60 5.77 13.85
N ALA A 202 26.85 5.65 12.55
CA ALA A 202 26.17 4.65 11.70
C ALA A 202 26.45 3.24 12.24
N LYS A 203 27.71 2.92 12.57
CA LYS A 203 28.10 1.63 13.13
C LYS A 203 27.39 1.34 14.46
N LEU A 204 27.25 2.34 15.33
CA LEU A 204 26.54 2.22 16.60
C LEU A 204 25.04 1.98 16.38
N ILE A 205 24.40 2.79 15.54
CA ILE A 205 22.96 2.69 15.27
C ILE A 205 22.62 1.33 14.62
N TYR A 206 23.31 0.95 13.55
CA TYR A 206 23.09 -0.36 12.92
C TYR A 206 23.46 -1.52 13.86
N GLY A 207 24.46 -1.32 14.73
CA GLY A 207 24.84 -2.28 15.77
C GLY A 207 23.72 -2.54 16.77
N MET A 208 23.08 -1.50 17.26
CA MET A 208 21.91 -1.61 18.15
C MET A 208 20.72 -2.25 17.44
N LEU A 209 20.39 -1.77 16.22
CA LEU A 209 19.25 -2.26 15.47
C LEU A 209 19.43 -3.71 14.98
N SER A 210 20.66 -4.18 14.78
CA SER A 210 20.94 -5.58 14.41
C SER A 210 20.80 -6.57 15.58
N MET A 211 20.46 -6.11 16.81
CA MET A 211 20.15 -6.94 17.97
C MET A 211 21.22 -8.01 18.26
N GLY A 212 22.51 -7.69 18.08
CA GLY A 212 23.62 -8.61 18.33
C GLY A 212 23.76 -9.73 17.28
N TRP A 213 23.17 -9.57 16.10
CA TRP A 213 23.31 -10.52 15.01
C TRP A 213 24.77 -10.77 14.62
N ARG A 214 25.18 -12.06 14.57
CA ARG A 214 26.56 -12.49 14.25
C ARG A 214 26.60 -13.51 13.09
N GLY A 215 25.49 -13.85 12.49
CA GLY A 215 25.43 -14.79 11.36
C GLY A 215 25.74 -16.24 11.71
N SER A 216 25.66 -16.65 13.00
CA SER A 216 25.85 -18.06 13.37
C SER A 216 24.69 -18.94 12.86
N ALA A 217 24.95 -20.26 12.68
CA ALA A 217 23.93 -21.21 12.27
C ALA A 217 22.68 -21.16 13.18
N ARG A 218 22.87 -20.96 14.48
CA ARG A 218 21.78 -20.81 15.45
C ARG A 218 20.96 -19.54 15.21
N HIS A 219 21.61 -18.43 14.80
CA HIS A 219 20.90 -17.18 14.45
C HIS A 219 20.08 -17.38 13.18
N TRP A 220 20.65 -17.99 12.15
CA TRP A 220 19.95 -18.29 10.91
C TRP A 220 18.73 -19.18 11.12
N HIS A 221 18.88 -20.29 11.83
CA HIS A 221 17.77 -21.19 12.13
C HIS A 221 16.62 -20.48 12.87
N ARG A 222 16.95 -19.64 13.88
CA ARG A 222 15.92 -18.86 14.59
C ARG A 222 15.27 -17.82 13.71
N TYR A 223 16.06 -17.15 12.86
CA TYR A 223 15.58 -16.16 11.92
C TYR A 223 14.58 -16.77 10.94
N GLU A 224 14.96 -17.84 10.27
CA GLU A 224 14.10 -18.53 9.30
C GLU A 224 12.79 -19.01 9.95
N THR A 225 12.87 -19.60 11.14
CA THR A 225 11.69 -20.03 11.89
C THR A 225 10.77 -18.85 12.21
N MET A 226 11.31 -17.77 12.77
CA MET A 226 10.52 -16.58 13.13
C MET A 226 9.95 -15.89 11.90
N TYR A 227 10.73 -15.77 10.83
CA TYR A 227 10.30 -15.12 9.60
C TYR A 227 9.17 -15.89 8.93
N LEU A 228 9.26 -17.25 8.91
CA LEU A 228 8.21 -18.11 8.40
C LEU A 228 6.93 -18.07 9.24
N LEU A 229 7.05 -18.09 10.59
CA LEU A 229 5.91 -17.94 11.49
C LEU A 229 5.20 -16.60 11.30
N LEU A 230 5.96 -15.50 11.20
CA LEU A 230 5.38 -14.18 10.94
C LEU A 230 4.71 -14.09 9.56
N ALA A 231 5.27 -14.73 8.53
CA ALA A 231 4.62 -14.82 7.24
C ALA A 231 3.29 -15.59 7.32
N GLY A 232 3.28 -16.70 8.08
CA GLY A 232 2.07 -17.46 8.37
C GLY A 232 0.99 -16.65 9.10
N LEU A 233 1.38 -15.82 10.05
CA LEU A 233 0.46 -14.89 10.76
C LEU A 233 0.03 -13.72 9.89
N ALA A 234 0.95 -13.12 9.15
CA ALA A 234 0.68 -11.95 8.32
C ALA A 234 -0.29 -12.27 7.17
N THR A 235 -0.25 -13.47 6.61
CA THR A 235 -1.11 -13.85 5.48
C THR A 235 -2.60 -13.74 5.78
N PRO A 236 -3.19 -14.38 6.81
CA PRO A 236 -4.60 -14.19 7.14
C PRO A 236 -4.91 -12.76 7.61
N LEU A 237 -3.98 -12.10 8.32
CA LEU A 237 -4.18 -10.72 8.77
C LEU A 237 -4.30 -9.74 7.60
N VAL A 238 -3.49 -9.91 6.56
CA VAL A 238 -3.59 -9.10 5.34
C VAL A 238 -4.99 -9.22 4.74
N LEU A 239 -5.51 -10.42 4.58
CA LEU A 239 -6.85 -10.64 4.02
C LEU A 239 -7.94 -10.12 4.95
N SER A 240 -7.81 -10.34 6.26
CA SER A 240 -8.83 -9.98 7.25
C SER A 240 -8.95 -8.48 7.47
N VAL A 241 -7.85 -7.72 7.49
CA VAL A 241 -7.92 -6.28 7.72
C VAL A 241 -8.78 -5.57 6.67
N HIS A 242 -8.62 -5.93 5.40
CA HIS A 242 -9.40 -5.31 4.34
C HIS A 242 -10.85 -5.82 4.28
N THR A 243 -11.06 -7.07 4.69
CA THR A 243 -12.39 -7.61 4.94
C THR A 243 -13.10 -6.83 6.04
N VAL A 244 -12.44 -6.55 7.16
CA VAL A 244 -13.01 -5.78 8.28
C VAL A 244 -13.33 -4.35 7.87
N VAL A 245 -12.40 -3.65 7.20
CA VAL A 245 -12.65 -2.30 6.65
C VAL A 245 -13.85 -2.28 5.69
N SER A 246 -14.06 -3.36 4.93
CA SER A 246 -15.23 -3.45 4.05
C SER A 246 -16.55 -3.55 4.80
N PHE A 247 -16.53 -4.08 6.03
CA PHE A 247 -17.73 -4.18 6.87
C PHE A 247 -18.21 -2.83 7.38
N ASP A 248 -17.38 -1.79 7.39
CA ASP A 248 -17.83 -0.41 7.65
C ASP A 248 -18.94 0.03 6.70
N PHE A 249 -18.98 -0.59 5.53
CA PHE A 249 -19.98 -0.36 4.49
C PHE A 249 -20.95 -1.53 4.37
N ALA A 250 -20.45 -2.75 4.21
CA ALA A 250 -21.22 -3.93 3.83
C ALA A 250 -22.33 -4.33 4.85
N VAL A 251 -22.14 -4.03 6.13
CA VAL A 251 -23.16 -4.28 7.18
C VAL A 251 -24.00 -3.04 7.49
N GLY A 252 -23.72 -1.91 6.82
CA GLY A 252 -24.53 -0.69 6.93
C GLY A 252 -25.84 -0.82 6.18
N ILE A 253 -26.79 0.05 6.52
CA ILE A 253 -28.13 0.08 5.89
C ILE A 253 -28.21 1.05 4.72
N VAL A 254 -27.15 1.81 4.44
CA VAL A 254 -27.13 2.84 3.40
C VAL A 254 -27.21 2.19 2.01
N PRO A 255 -28.08 2.69 1.10
CA PRO A 255 -28.17 2.16 -0.24
C PRO A 255 -26.83 2.23 -0.99
N GLY A 256 -26.44 1.14 -1.64
CA GLY A 256 -25.14 1.00 -2.28
C GLY A 256 -23.96 0.66 -1.35
N TRP A 257 -24.21 0.50 -0.04
CA TRP A 257 -23.26 -0.05 0.93
C TRP A 257 -23.60 -1.50 1.28
N HIS A 258 -24.87 -1.79 1.49
CA HIS A 258 -25.37 -3.07 1.94
C HIS A 258 -25.20 -4.15 0.86
N THR A 259 -24.04 -4.77 0.80
CA THR A 259 -23.75 -5.82 -0.18
C THR A 259 -22.72 -6.84 0.32
N THR A 260 -22.97 -8.10 0.00
CA THR A 260 -22.12 -9.23 0.41
C THR A 260 -20.85 -9.35 -0.44
N ILE A 261 -20.78 -8.68 -1.59
CA ILE A 261 -19.60 -8.73 -2.47
C ILE A 261 -18.45 -7.83 -1.98
N PHE A 262 -18.70 -6.87 -1.10
CA PHE A 262 -17.69 -5.91 -0.64
C PHE A 262 -16.44 -6.55 -0.02
N PRO A 263 -16.53 -7.52 0.92
CA PRO A 263 -15.32 -8.10 1.50
C PRO A 263 -14.33 -8.69 0.47
N PRO A 264 -14.70 -9.63 -0.40
CA PRO A 264 -13.77 -10.18 -1.37
C PRO A 264 -13.32 -9.15 -2.43
N TYR A 265 -14.20 -8.27 -2.85
CA TYR A 265 -13.91 -7.23 -3.81
C TYR A 265 -12.96 -6.16 -3.23
N PHE A 266 -13.10 -5.75 -1.96
CA PHE A 266 -12.18 -4.84 -1.28
C PHE A 266 -10.78 -5.43 -1.17
N VAL A 267 -10.66 -6.70 -0.83
CA VAL A 267 -9.38 -7.41 -0.79
C VAL A 267 -8.72 -7.42 -2.17
N ALA A 268 -9.46 -7.77 -3.22
CA ALA A 268 -8.94 -7.76 -4.59
C ALA A 268 -8.48 -6.35 -5.01
N GLY A 269 -9.27 -5.32 -4.70
CA GLY A 269 -8.93 -3.92 -4.96
C GLY A 269 -7.70 -3.44 -4.22
N ALA A 270 -7.50 -3.91 -2.98
CA ALA A 270 -6.31 -3.61 -2.21
C ALA A 270 -5.04 -4.23 -2.82
N ILE A 271 -5.13 -5.48 -3.26
CA ILE A 271 -4.02 -6.14 -3.97
C ILE A 271 -3.73 -5.39 -5.28
N TYR A 272 -4.76 -5.06 -6.03
CA TYR A 272 -4.68 -4.34 -7.28
C TYR A 272 -4.00 -2.97 -7.16
N SER A 273 -4.48 -2.12 -6.24
CA SER A 273 -3.90 -0.80 -5.97
C SER A 273 -2.49 -0.89 -5.38
N GLY A 274 -2.25 -1.87 -4.51
CA GLY A 274 -0.96 -2.05 -3.89
C GLY A 274 0.13 -2.49 -4.87
N PHE A 275 -0.15 -3.41 -5.80
CA PHE A 275 0.80 -3.74 -6.87
C PHE A 275 1.01 -2.56 -7.84
N ALA A 276 -0.01 -1.76 -8.10
CA ALA A 276 0.14 -0.52 -8.84
C ALA A 276 1.11 0.44 -8.14
N MET A 277 1.00 0.63 -6.82
CA MET A 277 1.93 1.46 -6.06
C MET A 277 3.34 0.86 -6.03
N VAL A 278 3.48 -0.46 -5.91
CA VAL A 278 4.79 -1.13 -6.00
C VAL A 278 5.46 -0.83 -7.33
N LEU A 279 4.76 -0.89 -8.45
CA LEU A 279 5.32 -0.54 -9.76
C LEU A 279 5.64 0.95 -9.88
N MET A 280 4.80 1.84 -9.33
CA MET A 280 5.06 3.29 -9.27
C MET A 280 6.36 3.62 -8.52
N LEU A 281 6.72 2.84 -7.51
CA LEU A 281 7.96 2.98 -6.75
C LEU A 281 9.13 2.23 -7.41
N ALA A 282 8.93 0.97 -7.80
CA ALA A 282 9.98 0.11 -8.32
C ALA A 282 10.61 0.65 -9.61
N ILE A 283 9.81 1.19 -10.53
CA ILE A 283 10.30 1.69 -11.82
C ILE A 283 11.26 2.87 -11.66
N PRO A 284 10.95 3.94 -10.90
CA PRO A 284 11.90 5.00 -10.62
C PRO A 284 13.10 4.54 -9.79
N ILE A 285 12.90 3.75 -8.73
CA ILE A 285 13.99 3.24 -7.88
C ILE A 285 14.98 2.43 -8.72
N ARG A 286 14.49 1.50 -9.53
CA ARG A 286 15.27 0.70 -10.45
C ARG A 286 16.17 1.57 -11.32
N LYS A 287 15.63 2.60 -11.96
CA LYS A 287 16.33 3.48 -12.89
C LYS A 287 17.32 4.43 -12.18
N ILE A 288 16.88 5.08 -11.09
CA ILE A 288 17.70 6.09 -10.38
C ILE A 288 18.90 5.46 -9.69
N TYR A 289 18.73 4.27 -9.13
CA TYR A 289 19.80 3.59 -8.40
C TYR A 289 20.58 2.58 -9.25
N GLY A 290 20.20 2.36 -10.52
CA GLY A 290 20.87 1.41 -11.42
C GLY A 290 20.69 -0.04 -10.94
N LEU A 291 19.45 -0.41 -10.60
CA LEU A 291 19.10 -1.72 -10.03
C LEU A 291 18.35 -2.61 -11.04
N GLU A 292 18.57 -2.35 -12.35
CA GLU A 292 17.92 -3.09 -13.44
C GLU A 292 18.27 -4.59 -13.44
N ASP A 293 19.43 -4.93 -12.95
CA ASP A 293 19.94 -6.29 -12.81
C ASP A 293 19.32 -7.06 -11.63
N PHE A 294 18.80 -6.35 -10.64
CA PHE A 294 18.11 -6.93 -9.48
C PHE A 294 16.57 -6.88 -9.62
N ILE A 295 16.04 -5.79 -10.17
CA ILE A 295 14.63 -5.65 -10.50
C ILE A 295 14.46 -5.81 -11.99
N THR A 296 14.50 -7.03 -12.48
CA THR A 296 14.46 -7.36 -13.91
C THR A 296 13.06 -7.17 -14.51
N GLU A 297 12.93 -7.31 -15.83
CA GLU A 297 11.63 -7.26 -16.51
C GLU A 297 10.65 -8.33 -16.01
N ARG A 298 11.16 -9.47 -15.51
CA ARG A 298 10.35 -10.53 -14.91
C ARG A 298 9.53 -10.03 -13.71
N HIS A 299 10.11 -9.18 -12.86
CA HIS A 299 9.41 -8.60 -11.70
C HIS A 299 8.27 -7.68 -12.15
N LEU A 300 8.56 -6.81 -13.11
CA LEU A 300 7.57 -5.87 -13.65
C LEU A 300 6.40 -6.62 -14.30
N GLN A 301 6.72 -7.65 -15.09
CA GLN A 301 5.73 -8.45 -15.78
C GLN A 301 4.87 -9.29 -14.81
N ASN A 302 5.48 -9.91 -13.79
CA ASN A 302 4.73 -10.68 -12.80
C ASN A 302 3.79 -9.78 -11.99
N SER A 303 4.26 -8.59 -11.59
CA SER A 303 3.42 -7.59 -10.93
C SER A 303 2.24 -7.17 -11.82
N ALA A 304 2.48 -6.93 -13.11
CA ALA A 304 1.43 -6.59 -14.07
C ALA A 304 0.41 -7.72 -14.27
N LYS A 305 0.84 -8.99 -14.26
CA LYS A 305 -0.06 -10.15 -14.33
C LYS A 305 -0.95 -10.24 -13.08
N VAL A 306 -0.41 -9.99 -11.89
CA VAL A 306 -1.20 -9.95 -10.65
C VAL A 306 -2.19 -8.79 -10.68
N MET A 307 -1.77 -7.60 -11.13
CA MET A 307 -2.67 -6.46 -11.33
C MET A 307 -3.81 -6.79 -12.30
N LEU A 308 -3.51 -7.42 -13.42
CA LEU A 308 -4.54 -7.81 -14.39
C LEU A 308 -5.54 -8.79 -13.78
N ALA A 309 -5.07 -9.83 -13.10
CA ALA A 309 -5.92 -10.84 -12.47
C ALA A 309 -6.82 -10.21 -11.38
N THR A 310 -6.25 -9.40 -10.50
CA THR A 310 -7.03 -8.75 -9.42
C THR A 310 -7.94 -7.64 -9.95
N GLY A 311 -7.52 -6.93 -11.00
CA GLY A 311 -8.35 -5.95 -11.70
C GLY A 311 -9.58 -6.56 -12.36
N LEU A 312 -9.50 -7.80 -12.88
CA LEU A 312 -10.66 -8.55 -13.39
C LEU A 312 -11.63 -8.91 -12.26
N ILE A 313 -11.12 -9.27 -11.06
CA ILE A 313 -11.97 -9.53 -9.88
C ILE A 313 -12.67 -8.23 -9.44
N VAL A 314 -11.97 -7.09 -9.47
CA VAL A 314 -12.57 -5.77 -9.19
C VAL A 314 -13.66 -5.44 -10.21
N ALA A 315 -13.41 -5.64 -11.51
CA ALA A 315 -14.40 -5.43 -12.56
C ALA A 315 -15.64 -6.33 -12.38
N TYR A 316 -15.42 -7.60 -12.01
CA TYR A 316 -16.50 -8.51 -11.64
C TYR A 316 -17.29 -7.97 -10.43
N GLY A 317 -16.61 -7.44 -9.40
CA GLY A 317 -17.25 -6.83 -8.23
C GLY A 317 -18.19 -5.68 -8.61
N TYR A 318 -17.75 -4.77 -9.49
CA TYR A 318 -18.60 -3.68 -10.00
C TYR A 318 -19.81 -4.22 -10.79
N GLY A 319 -19.59 -5.26 -11.60
CA GLY A 319 -20.67 -5.91 -12.36
C GLY A 319 -21.73 -6.54 -11.45
N ILE A 320 -21.31 -7.23 -10.39
CA ILE A 320 -22.22 -7.84 -9.42
C ILE A 320 -22.95 -6.77 -8.60
N GLU A 321 -22.26 -5.71 -8.16
CA GLU A 321 -22.91 -4.59 -7.45
C GLU A 321 -24.02 -3.96 -8.32
N ALA A 322 -23.72 -3.67 -9.57
CA ALA A 322 -24.69 -3.12 -10.51
C ALA A 322 -25.85 -4.10 -10.78
N PHE A 323 -25.53 -5.39 -10.96
CA PHE A 323 -26.54 -6.43 -11.19
C PHE A 323 -27.48 -6.57 -9.98
N MET A 324 -26.93 -6.62 -8.77
CA MET A 324 -27.73 -6.76 -7.55
C MET A 324 -28.60 -5.52 -7.28
N GLY A 325 -28.05 -4.32 -7.52
CA GLY A 325 -28.83 -3.08 -7.43
C GLY A 325 -30.00 -3.00 -8.41
N TRP A 326 -29.87 -3.63 -9.59
CA TRP A 326 -30.94 -3.71 -10.58
C TRP A 326 -31.90 -4.88 -10.31
N TYR A 327 -31.36 -6.08 -10.07
CA TYR A 327 -32.11 -7.33 -9.94
C TYR A 327 -32.80 -7.48 -8.58
N GLY A 328 -32.22 -6.90 -7.51
CA GLY A 328 -32.71 -7.05 -6.13
C GLY A 328 -34.09 -6.46 -5.87
N GLY A 329 -34.60 -5.61 -6.76
CA GLY A 329 -35.94 -5.04 -6.68
C GLY A 329 -36.10 -3.96 -5.61
N ASP A 330 -35.04 -3.61 -4.86
CA ASP A 330 -35.06 -2.49 -3.93
C ASP A 330 -34.95 -1.16 -4.70
N ARG A 331 -35.92 -0.28 -4.47
CA ARG A 331 -35.99 1.01 -5.19
C ARG A 331 -34.86 1.97 -4.84
N TYR A 332 -34.30 1.88 -3.64
CA TYR A 332 -33.24 2.76 -3.18
C TYR A 332 -31.89 2.33 -3.78
N ASP A 333 -31.62 1.04 -3.84
CA ASP A 333 -30.43 0.50 -4.50
C ASP A 333 -30.47 0.77 -6.01
N ALA A 334 -31.60 0.56 -6.65
CA ALA A 334 -31.81 0.89 -8.07
C ALA A 334 -31.62 2.39 -8.33
N PHE A 335 -32.14 3.26 -7.44
CA PHE A 335 -31.92 4.69 -7.52
C PHE A 335 -30.44 5.07 -7.35
N THR A 336 -29.75 4.45 -6.40
CA THR A 336 -28.31 4.70 -6.18
C THR A 336 -27.49 4.35 -7.42
N LEU A 337 -27.79 3.23 -8.06
CA LEU A 337 -27.14 2.86 -9.31
C LEU A 337 -27.42 3.89 -10.42
N TRP A 338 -28.69 4.29 -10.58
CA TRP A 338 -29.05 5.32 -11.55
C TRP A 338 -28.38 6.67 -11.24
N ASN A 339 -28.33 7.07 -9.97
CA ASN A 339 -27.69 8.30 -9.51
C ASN A 339 -26.17 8.31 -9.76
N ARG A 340 -25.49 7.16 -9.63
CA ARG A 340 -24.08 7.03 -10.01
C ARG A 340 -23.85 7.24 -11.50
N LEU A 341 -24.75 6.72 -12.35
CA LEU A 341 -24.63 6.80 -13.81
C LEU A 341 -25.01 8.19 -14.38
N HIS A 342 -26.00 8.88 -13.80
CA HIS A 342 -26.64 10.08 -14.35
C HIS A 342 -26.72 11.25 -13.38
N GLY A 343 -26.41 11.05 -12.10
CA GLY A 343 -26.48 12.07 -11.07
C GLY A 343 -25.33 13.07 -11.10
N PRO A 344 -25.27 13.94 -10.09
CA PRO A 344 -24.26 15.02 -10.04
C PRO A 344 -22.80 14.53 -10.03
N TYR A 345 -22.55 13.31 -9.59
CA TYR A 345 -21.24 12.67 -9.56
C TYR A 345 -21.05 11.61 -10.68
N ALA A 346 -21.81 11.70 -11.76
CA ALA A 346 -21.67 10.76 -12.87
C ALA A 346 -20.26 10.80 -13.51
N VAL A 347 -19.66 11.99 -13.64
CA VAL A 347 -18.31 12.12 -14.20
C VAL A 347 -17.25 11.34 -13.39
N PRO A 348 -17.10 11.50 -12.08
CA PRO A 348 -16.24 10.64 -11.24
C PRO A 348 -16.54 9.14 -11.38
N TYR A 349 -17.80 8.75 -11.52
CA TYR A 349 -18.16 7.35 -11.66
C TYR A 349 -17.71 6.76 -13.02
N TRP A 350 -17.93 7.49 -14.12
CA TRP A 350 -17.44 7.06 -15.42
C TRP A 350 -15.92 7.04 -15.50
N MET A 351 -15.24 8.03 -14.89
CA MET A 351 -13.78 8.03 -14.77
C MET A 351 -13.28 6.81 -13.98
N LEU A 352 -13.94 6.43 -12.89
CA LEU A 352 -13.67 5.20 -12.15
C LEU A 352 -13.68 3.98 -13.06
N LEU A 353 -14.76 3.79 -13.83
CA LEU A 353 -14.90 2.64 -14.73
C LEU A 353 -13.81 2.62 -15.80
N ILE A 354 -13.50 3.78 -16.38
CA ILE A 354 -12.43 3.91 -17.38
C ILE A 354 -11.08 3.53 -16.76
N CYS A 355 -10.75 4.07 -15.58
CA CYS A 355 -9.46 3.85 -14.93
C CYS A 355 -9.27 2.41 -14.44
N ASN A 356 -10.31 1.78 -13.89
CA ASN A 356 -10.18 0.48 -13.24
C ASN A 356 -10.56 -0.71 -14.13
N ILE A 357 -11.43 -0.50 -15.15
CA ILE A 357 -11.86 -1.58 -16.03
C ILE A 357 -11.18 -1.47 -17.40
N PHE A 358 -11.35 -0.34 -18.11
CA PHE A 358 -10.98 -0.27 -19.51
C PHE A 358 -9.48 -0.10 -19.74
N ILE A 359 -8.85 0.88 -19.09
CA ILE A 359 -7.41 1.15 -19.29
C ILE A 359 -6.52 -0.04 -18.89
N PRO A 360 -6.75 -0.75 -17.78
CA PRO A 360 -5.90 -1.89 -17.40
C PRO A 360 -5.94 -3.06 -18.38
N GLN A 361 -6.95 -3.14 -19.28
CA GLN A 361 -7.00 -4.19 -20.31
C GLN A 361 -5.84 -4.09 -21.33
N VAL A 362 -5.16 -2.95 -21.41
CA VAL A 362 -3.95 -2.84 -22.24
C VAL A 362 -2.83 -3.78 -21.76
N LEU A 363 -2.88 -4.24 -20.51
CA LEU A 363 -1.93 -5.21 -19.94
C LEU A 363 -2.05 -6.62 -20.57
N TRP A 364 -3.11 -6.93 -21.32
CA TRP A 364 -3.18 -8.13 -22.15
C TRP A 364 -2.14 -8.09 -23.28
N ILE A 365 -1.80 -6.89 -23.75
CA ILE A 365 -0.83 -6.69 -24.82
C ILE A 365 0.57 -6.83 -24.24
N ARG A 366 1.29 -7.90 -24.64
CA ARG A 366 2.64 -8.21 -24.13
C ARG A 366 3.59 -7.03 -24.21
N ARG A 367 3.62 -6.31 -25.33
CA ARG A 367 4.50 -5.15 -25.57
C ARG A 367 4.29 -4.04 -24.52
N LEU A 368 3.05 -3.79 -24.10
CA LEU A 368 2.73 -2.78 -23.09
C LEU A 368 3.04 -3.30 -21.68
N ARG A 369 2.72 -4.57 -21.42
CA ARG A 369 3.00 -5.23 -20.13
C ARG A 369 4.50 -5.35 -19.82
N THR A 370 5.38 -5.30 -20.80
CA THR A 370 6.85 -5.32 -20.62
C THR A 370 7.48 -3.94 -20.65
N SER A 371 6.73 -2.90 -21.04
CA SER A 371 7.23 -1.52 -21.08
C SER A 371 7.18 -0.84 -19.71
N PRO A 372 8.31 -0.44 -19.11
CA PRO A 372 8.30 0.26 -17.80
C PRO A 372 7.48 1.55 -17.83
N GLY A 373 7.55 2.33 -18.93
CA GLY A 373 6.79 3.57 -19.06
C GLY A 373 5.28 3.34 -19.14
N ALA A 374 4.84 2.32 -19.90
CA ALA A 374 3.42 1.96 -19.96
C ALA A 374 2.93 1.46 -18.61
N LEU A 375 3.71 0.62 -17.92
CA LEU A 375 3.36 0.12 -16.58
C LEU A 375 3.28 1.26 -15.56
N PHE A 376 4.19 2.21 -15.58
CA PHE A 376 4.16 3.37 -14.70
C PHE A 376 2.88 4.18 -14.91
N PHE A 377 2.54 4.47 -16.16
CA PHE A 377 1.32 5.20 -16.51
C PHE A 377 0.05 4.45 -16.08
N VAL A 378 -0.08 3.18 -16.44
CA VAL A 378 -1.25 2.36 -16.08
C VAL A 378 -1.39 2.24 -14.56
N SER A 379 -0.28 2.07 -13.85
CA SER A 379 -0.28 2.04 -12.37
C SER A 379 -0.78 3.35 -11.76
N GLY A 380 -0.36 4.49 -12.29
CA GLY A 380 -0.86 5.80 -11.87
C GLY A 380 -2.37 5.96 -12.10
N VAL A 381 -2.84 5.52 -13.26
CA VAL A 381 -4.28 5.54 -13.60
C VAL A 381 -5.09 4.65 -12.65
N ILE A 382 -4.59 3.44 -12.35
CA ILE A 382 -5.22 2.54 -11.38
C ILE A 382 -5.33 3.19 -10.00
N LEU A 383 -4.27 3.83 -9.52
CA LEU A 383 -4.29 4.50 -8.20
C LEU A 383 -5.34 5.62 -8.13
N VAL A 384 -5.48 6.39 -9.21
CA VAL A 384 -6.55 7.40 -9.33
C VAL A 384 -7.92 6.73 -9.36
N GLY A 385 -8.10 5.67 -10.14
CA GLY A 385 -9.34 4.92 -10.23
C GLY A 385 -9.76 4.31 -8.89
N MET A 386 -8.81 3.75 -8.12
CA MET A 386 -9.06 3.19 -6.80
C MET A 386 -9.39 4.25 -5.75
N TRP A 387 -8.85 5.46 -5.90
CA TRP A 387 -9.27 6.59 -5.07
C TRP A 387 -10.70 7.04 -5.41
N LEU A 388 -11.02 7.14 -6.70
CA LEU A 388 -12.38 7.45 -7.16
C LEU A 388 -13.39 6.41 -6.68
N GLU A 389 -13.02 5.13 -6.67
CA GLU A 389 -13.86 4.06 -6.12
C GLU A 389 -14.26 4.35 -4.67
N ARG A 390 -13.28 4.68 -3.81
CA ARG A 390 -13.57 5.02 -2.41
C ARG A 390 -14.44 6.26 -2.30
N PHE A 391 -14.22 7.24 -3.16
CA PHE A 391 -15.07 8.43 -3.25
C PHE A 391 -16.51 8.08 -3.62
N ILE A 392 -16.72 7.21 -4.61
CA ILE A 392 -18.07 6.77 -5.02
C ILE A 392 -18.75 5.99 -3.90
N ILE A 393 -18.06 5.05 -3.27
CA ILE A 393 -18.64 4.26 -2.18
C ILE A 393 -19.01 5.16 -0.99
N VAL A 394 -18.14 6.07 -0.57
CA VAL A 394 -18.37 6.90 0.61
C VAL A 394 -19.31 8.05 0.30
N VAL A 395 -18.89 8.95 -0.57
CA VAL A 395 -19.57 10.25 -0.76
C VAL A 395 -20.86 10.09 -1.58
N VAL A 396 -20.81 9.30 -2.67
CA VAL A 396 -21.96 9.23 -3.59
C VAL A 396 -23.09 8.35 -3.03
N SER A 397 -22.80 7.44 -2.12
CA SER A 397 -23.86 6.71 -1.41
C SER A 397 -24.52 7.57 -0.32
N LEU A 398 -23.74 8.43 0.35
CA LEU A 398 -24.25 9.25 1.46
C LEU A 398 -25.01 10.51 1.01
N HIS A 399 -24.63 11.15 -0.10
CA HIS A 399 -25.18 12.45 -0.49
C HIS A 399 -26.68 12.41 -0.86
N ARG A 400 -27.19 11.25 -1.21
CA ARG A 400 -28.60 11.00 -1.55
C ARG A 400 -29.01 9.61 -1.07
N ASP A 401 -29.33 9.52 0.21
CA ASP A 401 -29.80 8.31 0.86
C ASP A 401 -31.34 8.18 0.83
N PHE A 402 -31.96 7.59 1.87
CA PHE A 402 -33.38 7.32 1.96
C PHE A 402 -34.27 8.57 1.97
N LEU A 403 -33.82 9.67 2.60
CA LEU A 403 -34.66 10.85 2.86
C LEU A 403 -34.28 11.98 1.91
N THR A 404 -35.14 12.27 0.96
CA THR A 404 -34.93 13.36 -0.01
C THR A 404 -34.77 14.73 0.66
N SER A 405 -35.37 14.95 1.82
CA SER A 405 -35.24 16.19 2.60
C SER A 405 -33.85 16.38 3.21
N SER A 406 -33.07 15.30 3.37
CA SER A 406 -31.69 15.35 3.88
C SER A 406 -30.62 15.34 2.80
N TRP A 407 -30.99 15.26 1.51
CA TRP A 407 -30.03 15.22 0.41
C TRP A 407 -29.16 16.48 0.38
N GLY A 408 -27.86 16.30 0.21
CA GLY A 408 -26.92 17.40 0.16
C GLY A 408 -25.65 17.03 -0.61
N MET A 409 -25.07 18.03 -1.28
CA MET A 409 -23.85 17.86 -2.05
C MET A 409 -22.63 18.04 -1.16
N TYR A 410 -21.61 17.21 -1.35
CA TYR A 410 -20.31 17.35 -0.72
C TYR A 410 -19.37 18.13 -1.64
N TYR A 411 -18.77 19.19 -1.12
CA TYR A 411 -17.74 19.96 -1.81
C TYR A 411 -16.49 19.99 -0.95
N PRO A 412 -15.40 19.32 -1.39
CA PRO A 412 -14.16 19.32 -0.63
C PRO A 412 -13.61 20.76 -0.54
N THR A 413 -13.21 21.15 0.65
CA THR A 413 -12.57 22.45 0.90
C THR A 413 -11.07 22.37 0.60
N ARG A 414 -10.40 23.52 0.65
CA ARG A 414 -8.93 23.56 0.60
C ARG A 414 -8.27 22.71 1.68
N TRP A 415 -8.89 22.56 2.84
CA TRP A 415 -8.35 21.78 3.96
C TRP A 415 -8.44 20.28 3.71
N ASP A 416 -9.49 19.81 3.06
CA ASP A 416 -9.60 18.42 2.59
C ASP A 416 -8.45 18.10 1.64
N TRP A 417 -8.20 18.96 0.65
CA TRP A 417 -7.12 18.79 -0.31
C TRP A 417 -5.72 18.89 0.32
N MET A 418 -5.51 19.88 1.21
CA MET A 418 -4.23 20.03 1.90
C MET A 418 -3.91 18.82 2.77
N THR A 419 -4.90 18.26 3.45
CA THR A 419 -4.73 17.04 4.26
C THR A 419 -4.39 15.85 3.35
N TYR A 420 -5.10 15.65 2.24
CA TYR A 420 -4.85 14.56 1.31
C TYR A 420 -3.46 14.65 0.67
N ILE A 421 -3.16 15.76 0.02
CA ILE A 421 -1.87 15.99 -0.65
C ILE A 421 -0.73 15.94 0.37
N GLY A 422 -0.97 16.43 1.57
CA GLY A 422 0.00 16.39 2.66
C GLY A 422 0.33 14.97 3.13
N THR A 423 -0.63 14.03 3.12
CA THR A 423 -0.31 12.61 3.40
C THR A 423 0.48 11.96 2.28
N ILE A 424 0.29 12.36 1.01
CA ILE A 424 1.16 11.95 -0.09
C ILE A 424 2.59 12.45 0.15
N GLY A 425 2.72 13.71 0.60
CA GLY A 425 4.02 14.27 1.00
C GLY A 425 4.69 13.46 2.12
N MET A 426 3.94 13.13 3.17
CA MET A 426 4.43 12.31 4.29
C MET A 426 4.89 10.92 3.83
N PHE A 427 4.11 10.25 3.00
CA PHE A 427 4.48 8.95 2.44
C PHE A 427 5.78 9.04 1.63
N LEU A 428 5.90 10.01 0.73
CA LEU A 428 7.09 10.21 -0.08
C LEU A 428 8.31 10.61 0.78
N ALA A 429 8.15 11.47 1.78
CA ALA A 429 9.23 11.83 2.68
C ALA A 429 9.78 10.62 3.43
N LEU A 430 8.91 9.75 3.95
CA LEU A 430 9.30 8.50 4.59
C LEU A 430 10.00 7.55 3.62
N MET A 431 9.53 7.45 2.36
CA MET A 431 10.19 6.66 1.32
C MET A 431 11.60 7.19 0.99
N PHE A 432 11.77 8.51 0.84
CA PHE A 432 13.08 9.12 0.60
C PHE A 432 14.06 8.84 1.74
N LEU A 433 13.59 8.95 3.00
CA LEU A 433 14.41 8.62 4.16
C LEU A 433 14.76 7.14 4.20
N PHE A 434 13.79 6.26 3.96
CA PHE A 434 14.01 4.82 3.92
C PHE A 434 15.10 4.45 2.92
N LEU A 435 14.99 4.91 1.67
CA LEU A 435 15.97 4.64 0.61
C LEU A 435 17.38 5.15 0.95
N ARG A 436 17.51 6.12 1.84
CA ARG A 436 18.78 6.71 2.26
C ARG A 436 19.40 6.03 3.47
N ILE A 437 18.57 5.47 4.36
CA ILE A 437 19.01 4.97 5.67
C ILE A 437 19.03 3.43 5.70
N LEU A 438 18.17 2.78 4.93
CA LEU A 438 17.98 1.33 4.96
C LEU A 438 18.12 0.72 3.57
N PRO A 439 18.50 -0.55 3.46
CA PRO A 439 18.64 -1.21 2.15
C PRO A 439 17.27 -1.40 1.51
N ALA A 440 17.11 -0.88 0.29
CA ALA A 440 15.86 -0.98 -0.47
C ALA A 440 15.58 -2.41 -0.96
N ILE A 441 16.61 -3.23 -1.09
CA ILE A 441 16.55 -4.63 -1.49
C ILE A 441 17.25 -5.46 -0.40
N SER A 442 16.74 -6.65 -0.09
CA SER A 442 17.35 -7.54 0.90
C SER A 442 18.66 -8.11 0.39
N ILE A 443 19.76 -7.82 1.09
CA ILE A 443 21.10 -8.27 0.69
C ILE A 443 21.20 -9.79 0.80
N PHE A 444 20.75 -10.35 1.93
CA PHE A 444 20.92 -11.77 2.16
C PHE A 444 19.97 -12.60 1.27
N GLU A 445 18.72 -12.20 1.07
CA GLU A 445 17.78 -12.91 0.22
C GLU A 445 18.21 -12.89 -1.26
N MET A 446 18.81 -11.78 -1.73
CA MET A 446 19.40 -11.73 -3.07
C MET A 446 20.57 -12.68 -3.23
N ARG A 447 21.39 -12.85 -2.19
CA ARG A 447 22.49 -13.83 -2.20
C ARG A 447 22.00 -15.28 -2.33
N THR A 448 20.84 -15.62 -1.77
CA THR A 448 20.28 -16.98 -1.88
C THR A 448 19.87 -17.35 -3.32
N LEU A 449 19.78 -16.36 -4.22
CA LEU A 449 19.46 -16.59 -5.63
C LEU A 449 20.70 -16.89 -6.51
N LEU A 450 21.88 -16.76 -5.94
CA LEU A 450 23.13 -16.94 -6.69
C LEU A 450 23.55 -18.43 -6.72
N PRO A 451 24.20 -18.87 -7.81
CA PRO A 451 24.75 -20.23 -7.91
C PRO A 451 25.69 -20.62 -6.76
N GLU A 452 26.40 -19.61 -6.20
CA GLU A 452 27.27 -19.81 -5.03
C GLU A 452 26.54 -20.25 -3.77
N ALA A 453 25.21 -20.04 -3.69
CA ALA A 453 24.39 -20.45 -2.57
C ALA A 453 23.91 -21.91 -2.69
N GLU A 454 24.04 -22.53 -3.87
CA GLU A 454 23.64 -23.92 -4.06
C GLU A 454 24.64 -24.85 -3.35
N VAL A 455 24.15 -25.50 -2.30
CA VAL A 455 24.91 -26.59 -1.66
C VAL A 455 24.88 -27.75 -2.63
N LYS A 456 26.03 -28.06 -3.24
CA LYS A 456 26.20 -29.30 -4.03
C LYS A 456 25.99 -30.43 -3.04
N ALA A 457 24.95 -31.22 -3.23
CA ALA A 457 24.83 -32.51 -2.56
C ALA A 457 26.00 -33.38 -3.05
N GLU A 458 26.94 -33.68 -2.14
CA GLU A 458 28.00 -34.69 -2.36
C GLU A 458 27.41 -36.08 -2.42
#